data_3a69084aecd05bf44cb97a4fa46d2c39
#
_entry.id   3a69084aecd05bf44cb97a4fa46d2c39
#
_cell.length_a   1.000
_cell.length_b   1.000
_cell.length_c   1.000
_cell.angle_alpha   90.00
_cell.angle_beta   90.00
_cell.angle_gamma   90.00
#
_symmetry.space_group_name_H-M   'P 1'
#
loop_
_entity.id
_entity.type
_entity.pdbx_description
1 polymer ?
#
loop_
_entity_poly.entity_id
_entity_poly.type
_entity_poly.pdbx_seq_one_letter_code
_entity_poly.pdbx_strand_id
1 'polypeptide(L)'
;NTVVDPNGTLYMTANSASGSKYYELISAQQDYIAERSQNWLPSWSVITLSADAFSIDTYQLTADGQTEKIDQTFTIRKTGDGESLTAPLTRAQAVQRLYDDAGRPAVSTAAGFSDVSADAGYLNAVAWAKAQGIVKGVTGSSFQPDELVTQAQFAAMLTRYAAVQGKAGAVRNATLSQGMAYARNNGLLDGSSVTASSADYALTKLG
;
A
#
# COMPACT_ATOMS: atom_id res chain seq x y z
N ASN A 1 -13.46 -2.27 18.80
CA ASN A 1 -14.01 -2.05 17.44
C ASN A 1 -12.95 -2.35 16.37
N THR A 2 -13.18 -3.35 15.53
CA THR A 2 -12.27 -3.67 14.44
C THR A 2 -12.97 -3.48 13.09
N VAL A 3 -12.33 -2.77 12.19
CA VAL A 3 -12.73 -2.60 10.80
C VAL A 3 -11.71 -3.31 9.92
N VAL A 4 -12.18 -4.11 8.98
CA VAL A 4 -11.33 -4.92 8.10
C VAL A 4 -11.42 -4.32 6.69
N ASP A 5 -10.26 -4.07 6.10
CA ASP A 5 -10.11 -3.51 4.73
C ASP A 5 -11.08 -2.36 4.41
N PRO A 6 -11.11 -1.28 5.22
CA PRO A 6 -12.04 -0.18 4.98
C PRO A 6 -11.73 0.55 3.67
N ASN A 7 -12.79 0.86 2.93
CA ASN A 7 -12.73 1.82 1.83
C ASN A 7 -12.90 3.23 2.40
N GLY A 8 -11.82 3.92 2.63
CA GLY A 8 -11.88 5.30 3.10
C GLY A 8 -10.72 5.67 4.03
N THR A 9 -10.80 6.88 4.57
CA THR A 9 -9.79 7.45 5.45
C THR A 9 -10.36 7.61 6.86
N LEU A 10 -9.61 7.16 7.87
CA LEU A 10 -9.90 7.47 9.26
C LEU A 10 -9.40 8.89 9.57
N TYR A 11 -10.29 9.74 10.03
CA TYR A 11 -9.97 11.05 10.60
C TYR A 11 -10.04 10.98 12.12
N MET A 12 -8.97 11.37 12.77
CA MET A 12 -8.89 11.40 14.22
C MET A 12 -8.48 12.79 14.71
N THR A 13 -9.24 13.34 15.64
CA THR A 13 -8.84 14.53 16.39
C THR A 13 -8.40 14.10 17.78
N ALA A 14 -7.11 14.21 18.04
CA ALA A 14 -6.55 13.87 19.35
C ALA A 14 -6.88 14.96 20.40
N ASN A 15 -7.07 14.53 21.63
CA ASN A 15 -7.34 15.38 22.77
C ASN A 15 -6.08 16.13 23.26
N SER A 16 -6.28 17.11 24.15
CA SER A 16 -5.18 17.83 24.77
C SER A 16 -4.57 17.06 25.94
N ALA A 17 -3.35 16.57 25.76
CA ALA A 17 -2.59 15.89 26.81
C ALA A 17 -2.15 16.83 27.94
N SER A 18 -2.02 18.13 27.68
CA SER A 18 -1.61 19.12 28.67
C SER A 18 -2.73 19.59 29.57
N GLY A 19 -3.99 19.38 29.17
CA GLY A 19 -5.14 19.91 29.88
C GLY A 19 -5.24 21.44 29.89
N SER A 20 -4.52 22.13 29.00
CA SER A 20 -4.44 23.60 29.03
C SER A 20 -5.64 24.31 28.40
N LYS A 21 -6.38 23.63 27.51
CA LYS A 21 -7.60 24.14 26.88
C LYS A 21 -8.62 23.05 26.68
N TYR A 22 -9.85 23.37 27.04
CA TYR A 22 -10.99 22.48 26.84
C TYR A 22 -12.10 23.25 26.10
N TYR A 23 -12.78 22.58 25.24
CA TYR A 23 -13.92 23.11 24.48
C TYR A 23 -15.11 22.18 24.64
N GLU A 24 -16.29 22.74 24.71
CA GLU A 24 -17.51 21.95 24.71
C GLU A 24 -17.74 21.29 23.36
N LEU A 25 -18.28 20.09 23.39
CA LEU A 25 -18.71 19.42 22.18
C LEU A 25 -19.94 20.15 21.61
N ILE A 26 -19.95 20.34 20.29
CA ILE A 26 -21.15 20.80 19.60
C ILE A 26 -22.25 19.75 19.82
N SER A 27 -23.43 20.17 20.22
CA SER A 27 -24.55 19.28 20.59
C SER A 27 -25.01 18.37 19.45
N ALA A 28 -24.94 18.84 18.20
CA ALA A 28 -25.34 18.06 17.03
C ALA A 28 -24.31 16.96 16.73
N GLN A 29 -24.76 15.70 16.73
CA GLN A 29 -23.99 14.58 16.22
C GLN A 29 -24.07 14.61 14.69
N GLN A 30 -22.91 14.44 14.05
CA GLN A 30 -22.82 14.33 12.57
C GLN A 30 -22.70 12.84 12.20
N ASP A 31 -23.32 12.45 11.11
CA ASP A 31 -23.38 11.05 10.66
C ASP A 31 -21.97 10.43 10.37
N TYR A 32 -21.01 11.27 10.03
CA TYR A 32 -19.62 10.83 9.78
C TYR A 32 -18.78 10.71 11.05
N ILE A 33 -19.27 11.09 12.23
CA ILE A 33 -18.57 10.99 13.51
C ILE A 33 -18.95 9.68 14.17
N ALA A 34 -18.03 8.71 14.18
CA ALA A 34 -18.25 7.42 14.80
C ALA A 34 -18.26 7.50 16.33
N GLU A 35 -17.34 8.29 16.91
CA GLU A 35 -17.19 8.44 18.35
C GLU A 35 -16.61 9.81 18.70
N ARG A 36 -17.06 10.37 19.81
CA ARG A 36 -16.52 11.61 20.37
C ARG A 36 -16.69 11.62 21.89
N SER A 37 -15.74 12.18 22.58
CA SER A 37 -15.75 12.30 24.04
C SER A 37 -15.19 13.65 24.49
N GLN A 38 -15.75 14.20 25.57
CA GLN A 38 -15.20 15.33 26.29
C GLN A 38 -15.48 15.14 27.77
N ASN A 39 -14.45 14.92 28.56
CA ASN A 39 -14.53 14.62 29.97
C ASN A 39 -13.74 15.58 30.86
N TRP A 40 -13.20 16.67 30.28
CA TRP A 40 -12.46 17.72 30.97
C TRP A 40 -11.18 17.27 31.69
N LEU A 41 -10.66 16.10 31.29
CA LEU A 41 -9.41 15.54 31.81
C LEU A 41 -8.35 15.50 30.73
N PRO A 42 -7.07 15.63 31.10
CA PRO A 42 -5.99 15.41 30.13
C PRO A 42 -6.07 13.99 29.57
N SER A 43 -6.00 13.87 28.25
CA SER A 43 -6.06 12.57 27.59
C SER A 43 -5.10 12.48 26.41
N TRP A 44 -4.66 11.29 26.09
CA TRP A 44 -3.74 11.00 24.99
C TRP A 44 -4.11 9.69 24.32
N SER A 45 -3.71 9.54 23.07
CA SER A 45 -3.90 8.30 22.34
C SER A 45 -2.56 7.62 22.06
N VAL A 46 -2.54 6.31 22.21
CA VAL A 46 -1.43 5.44 21.84
C VAL A 46 -1.78 4.77 20.51
N ILE A 47 -0.90 4.95 19.53
CA ILE A 47 -1.03 4.31 18.22
C ILE A 47 -0.07 3.15 18.16
N THR A 48 -0.59 1.97 17.88
CA THR A 48 0.18 0.75 17.64
C THR A 48 0.09 0.35 16.18
N LEU A 49 1.24 0.18 15.55
CA LEU A 49 1.35 -0.26 14.15
C LEU A 49 1.97 -1.66 14.09
N SER A 50 1.35 -2.54 13.34
CA SER A 50 1.91 -3.83 12.94
C SER A 50 1.90 -3.93 11.40
N ALA A 51 2.40 -5.04 10.86
CA ALA A 51 2.41 -5.26 9.41
C ALA A 51 0.99 -5.31 8.80
N ASP A 52 0.01 -5.74 9.59
CA ASP A 52 -1.37 -6.00 9.15
C ASP A 52 -2.42 -5.15 9.88
N ALA A 53 -2.03 -4.35 10.87
CA ALA A 53 -2.98 -3.61 11.68
C ALA A 53 -2.46 -2.26 12.17
N PHE A 54 -3.39 -1.33 12.29
CA PHE A 54 -3.25 -0.05 12.95
C PHE A 54 -4.27 0.00 14.08
N SER A 55 -3.84 0.22 15.31
CA SER A 55 -4.73 0.31 16.47
C SER A 55 -4.55 1.62 17.21
N ILE A 56 -5.64 2.14 17.78
CA ILE A 56 -5.67 3.32 18.62
C ILE A 56 -6.31 2.96 19.94
N ASP A 57 -5.63 3.31 21.03
CA ASP A 57 -6.12 3.27 22.40
C ASP A 57 -6.05 4.66 23.00
N THR A 58 -7.13 5.12 23.64
CA THR A 58 -7.17 6.44 24.29
C THR A 58 -7.21 6.29 25.80
N TYR A 59 -6.39 7.07 26.46
CA TYR A 59 -6.19 7.09 27.90
C TYR A 59 -6.46 8.49 28.46
N GLN A 60 -6.85 8.56 29.71
CA GLN A 60 -6.95 9.81 30.47
C GLN A 60 -6.17 9.74 31.75
N LEU A 61 -5.80 10.91 32.28
CA LEU A 61 -5.29 11.07 33.64
C LEU A 61 -6.46 11.42 34.53
N THR A 62 -6.74 10.57 35.50
CA THR A 62 -7.79 10.80 36.51
C THR A 62 -7.37 11.82 37.56
N ALA A 63 -8.31 12.35 38.34
CA ALA A 63 -8.04 13.37 39.36
C ALA A 63 -7.09 12.89 40.48
N ASP A 64 -7.04 11.59 40.74
CA ASP A 64 -6.13 10.93 41.67
C ASP A 64 -4.76 10.56 41.06
N GLY A 65 -4.50 10.99 39.81
CA GLY A 65 -3.23 10.79 39.14
C GLY A 65 -3.02 9.41 38.54
N GLN A 66 -4.08 8.62 38.38
CA GLN A 66 -4.02 7.31 37.73
C GLN A 66 -4.27 7.43 36.22
N THR A 67 -3.78 6.46 35.48
CA THR A 67 -4.07 6.33 34.05
C THR A 67 -5.23 5.36 33.86
N GLU A 68 -6.24 5.81 33.14
CA GLU A 68 -7.41 5.00 32.77
C GLU A 68 -7.58 4.97 31.27
N LYS A 69 -7.89 3.79 30.73
CA LYS A 69 -8.29 3.65 29.32
C LYS A 69 -9.77 4.00 29.18
N ILE A 70 -10.09 4.95 28.32
CA ILE A 70 -11.44 5.54 28.21
C ILE A 70 -12.22 5.11 26.97
N ASP A 71 -11.62 4.34 26.08
CA ASP A 71 -12.27 3.84 24.89
C ASP A 71 -12.09 2.33 24.71
N GLN A 72 -12.83 1.78 23.75
CA GLN A 72 -12.52 0.46 23.22
C GLN A 72 -11.49 0.63 22.10
N THR A 73 -10.42 -0.20 22.14
CA THR A 73 -9.43 -0.22 21.07
C THR A 73 -10.11 -0.18 19.70
N PHE A 74 -9.79 0.85 18.93
CA PHE A 74 -10.19 0.90 17.52
C PHE A 74 -9.06 0.31 16.69
N THR A 75 -9.38 -0.66 15.84
CA THR A 75 -8.39 -1.34 15.00
C THR A 75 -8.83 -1.32 13.54
N ILE A 76 -7.96 -0.86 12.68
CA ILE A 76 -8.05 -1.12 11.24
C ILE A 76 -7.13 -2.30 10.95
N ARG A 77 -7.70 -3.37 10.40
CA ARG A 77 -6.95 -4.53 9.97
C ARG A 77 -6.99 -4.63 8.45
N LYS A 78 -5.85 -4.87 7.86
CA LYS A 78 -5.73 -5.23 6.46
C LYS A 78 -5.65 -6.75 6.34
N THR A 79 -6.63 -7.34 5.69
CA THR A 79 -6.68 -8.78 5.41
C THR A 79 -6.31 -9.09 3.96
N GLY A 80 -5.83 -8.09 3.24
CA GLY A 80 -5.25 -8.35 1.92
C GLY A 80 -4.30 -9.53 2.04
N ASP A 81 -4.46 -10.53 1.25
CA ASP A 81 -3.84 -11.87 1.07
C ASP A 81 -2.63 -12.27 1.95
N GLY A 82 -2.54 -11.76 3.18
CA GLY A 82 -1.44 -12.00 4.11
C GLY A 82 -0.10 -11.41 3.67
N GLU A 83 -0.09 -10.53 2.68
CA GLU A 83 1.13 -9.94 2.15
C GLU A 83 1.73 -8.95 3.16
N SER A 84 2.86 -9.32 3.75
CA SER A 84 3.61 -8.41 4.61
C SER A 84 4.07 -7.20 3.81
N LEU A 85 3.73 -5.98 4.25
CA LEU A 85 4.16 -4.74 3.60
C LEU A 85 5.68 -4.60 3.49
N THR A 86 6.42 -5.32 4.31
CA THR A 86 7.89 -5.32 4.37
C THR A 86 8.54 -6.56 3.79
N ALA A 87 7.77 -7.61 3.47
CA ALA A 87 8.31 -8.78 2.81
C ALA A 87 8.70 -8.47 1.36
N PRO A 88 9.82 -9.01 0.86
CA PRO A 88 10.16 -8.88 -0.55
C PRO A 88 9.08 -9.47 -1.45
N LEU A 89 8.74 -8.76 -2.51
CA LEU A 89 7.74 -9.20 -3.48
C LEU A 89 8.30 -10.25 -4.43
N THR A 90 7.44 -11.20 -4.78
CA THR A 90 7.69 -12.04 -5.95
C THR A 90 7.42 -11.25 -7.24
N ARG A 91 7.86 -11.81 -8.35
CA ARG A 91 7.64 -11.20 -9.68
C ARG A 91 6.15 -11.14 -10.04
N ALA A 92 5.37 -12.17 -9.64
CA ALA A 92 3.92 -12.17 -9.83
C ALA A 92 3.25 -11.06 -9.02
N GLN A 93 3.62 -10.92 -7.75
CA GLN A 93 3.09 -9.89 -6.87
C GLN A 93 3.42 -8.47 -7.37
N ALA A 94 4.65 -8.25 -7.82
CA ALA A 94 5.05 -6.96 -8.39
C ALA A 94 4.22 -6.59 -9.63
N VAL A 95 3.99 -7.54 -10.52
CA VAL A 95 3.15 -7.34 -11.71
C VAL A 95 1.68 -7.16 -11.36
N GLN A 96 1.19 -7.88 -10.34
CA GLN A 96 -0.19 -7.71 -9.86
C GLN A 96 -0.43 -6.27 -9.39
N ARG A 97 0.50 -5.66 -8.67
CA ARG A 97 0.38 -4.26 -8.23
C ARG A 97 0.32 -3.26 -9.38
N LEU A 98 1.12 -3.46 -10.41
CA LEU A 98 1.06 -2.63 -11.63
C LEU A 98 -0.29 -2.76 -12.35
N TYR A 99 -0.84 -3.97 -12.38
CA TYR A 99 -2.14 -4.26 -12.96
C TYR A 99 -3.30 -3.65 -12.17
N ASP A 100 -3.20 -3.70 -10.84
CA ASP A 100 -4.17 -3.09 -9.94
C ASP A 100 -4.16 -1.56 -10.04
N ASP A 101 -2.99 -0.96 -10.08
CA ASP A 101 -2.80 0.48 -10.30
C ASP A 101 -3.36 0.94 -11.66
N ALA A 102 -3.24 0.09 -12.69
CA ALA A 102 -3.83 0.33 -14.00
C ALA A 102 -5.37 0.18 -14.03
N GLY A 103 -6.01 -0.17 -12.92
CA GLY A 103 -7.46 -0.38 -12.83
C GLY A 103 -7.94 -1.73 -13.36
N ARG A 104 -7.07 -2.73 -13.39
CA ARG A 104 -7.36 -4.11 -13.85
C ARG A 104 -8.01 -4.16 -15.24
N PRO A 105 -7.37 -3.63 -16.27
CA PRO A 105 -7.95 -3.59 -17.61
C PRO A 105 -8.26 -5.01 -18.12
N ALA A 106 -9.30 -5.14 -18.95
CA ALA A 106 -9.68 -6.42 -19.54
C ALA A 106 -8.54 -7.03 -20.37
N VAL A 107 -8.33 -8.34 -20.23
CA VAL A 107 -7.26 -9.07 -20.89
C VAL A 107 -7.88 -10.10 -21.85
N SER A 108 -7.51 -10.01 -23.12
CA SER A 108 -7.97 -10.91 -24.17
C SER A 108 -6.89 -11.88 -24.66
N THR A 109 -5.66 -11.75 -24.18
CA THR A 109 -4.50 -12.54 -24.62
C THR A 109 -4.01 -13.46 -23.51
N ALA A 110 -3.53 -14.65 -23.88
CA ALA A 110 -2.88 -15.56 -22.93
C ALA A 110 -1.53 -14.98 -22.45
N ALA A 111 -1.13 -15.28 -21.21
CA ALA A 111 0.19 -14.94 -20.69
C ALA A 111 1.31 -15.56 -21.54
N GLY A 112 1.10 -16.77 -22.06
CA GLY A 112 2.02 -17.46 -22.96
C GLY A 112 3.38 -17.75 -22.34
N PHE A 113 3.39 -17.99 -21.02
CA PHE A 113 4.52 -18.51 -20.25
C PHE A 113 4.14 -19.89 -19.74
N SER A 114 5.06 -20.85 -19.85
CA SER A 114 4.82 -22.25 -19.48
C SER A 114 4.70 -22.48 -17.98
N ASP A 115 5.23 -21.56 -17.19
CA ASP A 115 5.27 -21.57 -15.72
C ASP A 115 4.20 -20.65 -15.08
N VAL A 116 3.24 -20.19 -15.87
CA VAL A 116 2.08 -19.42 -15.37
C VAL A 116 0.83 -20.28 -15.58
N SER A 117 0.29 -20.83 -14.48
CA SER A 117 -0.91 -21.66 -14.50
C SER A 117 -2.12 -20.88 -14.98
N ALA A 118 -3.02 -21.58 -15.69
CA ALA A 118 -4.32 -21.02 -16.11
C ALA A 118 -5.22 -20.66 -14.90
N ASP A 119 -5.01 -21.30 -13.78
CA ASP A 119 -5.78 -21.08 -12.54
C ASP A 119 -5.09 -20.07 -11.58
N ALA A 120 -3.93 -19.51 -11.97
CA ALA A 120 -3.21 -18.57 -11.13
C ALA A 120 -3.98 -17.26 -10.99
N GLY A 121 -4.15 -16.78 -9.75
CA GLY A 121 -4.84 -15.52 -9.45
C GLY A 121 -4.21 -14.30 -10.16
N TYR A 122 -2.91 -14.37 -10.46
CA TYR A 122 -2.14 -13.34 -11.17
C TYR A 122 -2.08 -13.53 -12.70
N LEU A 123 -2.79 -14.52 -13.26
CA LEU A 123 -2.75 -14.82 -14.70
C LEU A 123 -3.04 -13.58 -15.56
N ASN A 124 -4.12 -12.87 -15.26
CA ASN A 124 -4.54 -11.69 -16.00
C ASN A 124 -3.52 -10.56 -15.91
N ALA A 125 -2.92 -10.36 -14.73
CA ALA A 125 -1.88 -9.36 -14.53
C ALA A 125 -0.65 -9.64 -15.40
N VAL A 126 -0.18 -10.90 -15.42
CA VAL A 126 0.97 -11.31 -16.24
C VAL A 126 0.68 -11.21 -17.72
N ALA A 127 -0.51 -11.64 -18.16
CA ALA A 127 -0.95 -11.56 -19.55
C ALA A 127 -1.04 -10.10 -20.04
N TRP A 128 -1.63 -9.22 -19.23
CA TRP A 128 -1.69 -7.79 -19.49
C TRP A 128 -0.29 -7.17 -19.57
N ALA A 129 0.55 -7.43 -18.57
CA ALA A 129 1.88 -6.84 -18.51
C ALA A 129 2.76 -7.28 -19.69
N LYS A 130 2.60 -8.52 -20.15
CA LYS A 130 3.25 -9.01 -21.37
C LYS A 130 2.72 -8.32 -22.62
N ALA A 131 1.40 -8.20 -22.78
CA ALA A 131 0.76 -7.51 -23.90
C ALA A 131 1.17 -6.03 -23.98
N GLN A 132 1.34 -5.37 -22.84
CA GLN A 132 1.82 -3.98 -22.76
C GLN A 132 3.35 -3.84 -22.91
N GLY A 133 4.09 -4.96 -22.98
CA GLY A 133 5.55 -4.95 -23.05
C GLY A 133 6.24 -4.57 -21.74
N ILE A 134 5.51 -4.57 -20.63
CA ILE A 134 6.04 -4.29 -19.29
C ILE A 134 6.97 -5.42 -18.83
N VAL A 135 6.56 -6.67 -19.08
CA VAL A 135 7.37 -7.86 -18.83
C VAL A 135 7.67 -8.61 -20.12
N LYS A 136 8.84 -9.27 -20.16
CA LYS A 136 9.29 -10.08 -21.31
C LYS A 136 9.55 -11.55 -20.95
N GLY A 137 9.39 -11.88 -19.65
CA GLY A 137 9.86 -13.15 -19.10
C GLY A 137 11.34 -13.09 -18.74
N VAL A 138 11.84 -14.18 -18.18
CA VAL A 138 13.27 -14.42 -17.90
C VAL A 138 13.90 -15.14 -19.09
N THR A 139 13.16 -16.06 -19.66
CA THR A 139 13.43 -16.68 -20.97
C THR A 139 12.25 -16.43 -21.90
N GLY A 140 12.33 -16.84 -23.16
CA GLY A 140 11.23 -16.68 -24.10
C GLY A 140 9.90 -17.33 -23.68
N SER A 141 9.96 -18.35 -22.82
CA SER A 141 8.81 -19.15 -22.39
C SER A 141 8.57 -19.18 -20.86
N SER A 142 9.47 -18.58 -20.05
CA SER A 142 9.37 -18.61 -18.58
C SER A 142 9.26 -17.21 -18.01
N PHE A 143 8.34 -17.03 -17.06
CA PHE A 143 8.11 -15.79 -16.31
C PHE A 143 8.78 -15.81 -14.92
N GLN A 144 8.85 -16.98 -14.28
CA GLN A 144 9.31 -17.19 -12.90
C GLN A 144 8.46 -16.39 -11.87
N PRO A 145 7.17 -16.72 -11.72
CA PRO A 145 6.23 -15.94 -10.92
C PRO A 145 6.61 -15.85 -9.45
N ASP A 146 7.16 -16.93 -8.88
CA ASP A 146 7.44 -17.10 -7.44
C ASP A 146 8.84 -16.60 -7.05
N GLU A 147 9.69 -16.27 -8.02
CA GLU A 147 11.01 -15.70 -7.75
C GLU A 147 10.89 -14.26 -7.25
N LEU A 148 11.74 -13.88 -6.31
CA LEU A 148 11.78 -12.50 -5.81
C LEU A 148 12.19 -11.52 -6.92
N VAL A 149 11.43 -10.44 -7.05
CA VAL A 149 11.76 -9.39 -8.01
C VAL A 149 12.96 -8.58 -7.49
N THR A 150 13.99 -8.45 -8.32
CA THR A 150 15.10 -7.55 -7.97
C THR A 150 14.72 -6.08 -8.19
N GLN A 151 15.40 -5.17 -7.49
CA GLN A 151 15.18 -3.72 -7.65
C GLN A 151 15.35 -3.28 -9.12
N ALA A 152 16.35 -3.80 -9.82
CA ALA A 152 16.58 -3.48 -11.22
C ALA A 152 15.46 -3.99 -12.14
N GLN A 153 14.93 -5.18 -11.86
CA GLN A 153 13.79 -5.73 -12.60
C GLN A 153 12.54 -4.90 -12.37
N PHE A 154 12.24 -4.55 -11.13
CA PHE A 154 11.07 -3.73 -10.79
C PHE A 154 11.19 -2.32 -11.38
N ALA A 155 12.36 -1.69 -11.29
CA ALA A 155 12.62 -0.39 -11.92
C ALA A 155 12.39 -0.42 -13.44
N ALA A 156 12.80 -1.49 -14.11
CA ALA A 156 12.52 -1.65 -15.54
C ALA A 156 11.04 -1.85 -15.84
N MET A 157 10.31 -2.61 -14.98
CA MET A 157 8.86 -2.76 -15.10
C MET A 157 8.15 -1.41 -14.89
N LEU A 158 8.49 -0.66 -13.84
CA LEU A 158 7.95 0.69 -13.57
C LEU A 158 8.20 1.65 -14.73
N THR A 159 9.41 1.66 -15.29
CA THR A 159 9.74 2.54 -16.41
C THR A 159 8.93 2.21 -17.66
N ARG A 160 8.77 0.94 -17.97
CA ARG A 160 7.93 0.50 -19.10
C ARG A 160 6.46 0.81 -18.87
N TYR A 161 5.98 0.63 -17.65
CA TYR A 161 4.63 1.00 -17.22
C TYR A 161 4.41 2.52 -17.33
N ALA A 162 5.33 3.34 -16.83
CA ALA A 162 5.32 4.78 -17.00
C ALA A 162 5.25 5.20 -18.48
N ALA A 163 5.97 4.49 -19.35
CA ALA A 163 5.91 4.73 -20.79
C ALA A 163 4.57 4.33 -21.42
N VAL A 164 3.88 3.32 -20.88
CA VAL A 164 2.49 2.99 -21.25
C VAL A 164 1.56 4.14 -20.89
N GLN A 165 1.76 4.77 -19.73
CA GLN A 165 1.00 5.92 -19.26
C GLN A 165 1.40 7.25 -19.94
N GLY A 166 2.41 7.27 -20.81
CA GLY A 166 2.89 8.48 -21.49
C GLY A 166 3.71 9.43 -20.62
N LYS A 167 4.28 8.95 -19.51
CA LYS A 167 5.12 9.77 -18.62
C LYS A 167 6.44 10.19 -19.30
N ALA A 168 6.84 11.43 -19.07
CA ALA A 168 8.05 12.00 -19.68
C ALA A 168 9.33 11.23 -19.30
N GLY A 169 10.20 11.03 -20.26
CA GLY A 169 11.49 10.35 -20.06
C GLY A 169 11.39 8.81 -19.89
N ALA A 170 10.19 8.26 -19.82
CA ALA A 170 9.98 6.82 -19.72
C ALA A 170 10.14 6.12 -21.09
N VAL A 171 10.68 4.89 -21.09
CA VAL A 171 11.00 4.14 -22.30
C VAL A 171 10.31 2.77 -22.29
N ARG A 172 9.51 2.47 -23.33
CA ARG A 172 8.74 1.21 -23.43
C ARG A 172 9.60 -0.05 -23.37
N ASN A 173 10.80 -0.02 -23.92
CA ASN A 173 11.72 -1.15 -23.95
C ASN A 173 12.91 -0.98 -23.00
N ALA A 174 12.72 -0.26 -21.88
CA ALA A 174 13.78 0.00 -20.94
C ALA A 174 14.53 -1.28 -20.54
N THR A 175 15.86 -1.22 -20.62
CA THR A 175 16.75 -2.22 -20.04
C THR A 175 16.76 -2.07 -18.51
N LEU A 176 17.36 -3.03 -17.79
CA LEU A 176 17.51 -2.92 -16.33
C LEU A 176 18.26 -1.64 -15.94
N SER A 177 19.31 -1.29 -16.66
CA SER A 177 20.13 -0.10 -16.43
C SER A 177 19.33 1.19 -16.67
N GLN A 178 18.58 1.25 -17.77
CA GLN A 178 17.70 2.41 -18.07
C GLN A 178 16.57 2.53 -17.07
N GLY A 179 15.99 1.40 -16.63
CA GLY A 179 14.98 1.37 -15.59
C GLY A 179 15.50 1.93 -14.26
N MET A 180 16.69 1.51 -13.84
CA MET A 180 17.35 2.02 -12.64
C MET A 180 17.66 3.52 -12.74
N ALA A 181 18.10 4.00 -13.89
CA ALA A 181 18.36 5.43 -14.11
C ALA A 181 17.06 6.24 -14.01
N TYR A 182 16.00 5.81 -14.70
CA TYR A 182 14.69 6.45 -14.63
C TYR A 182 14.13 6.48 -13.20
N ALA A 183 14.15 5.34 -12.52
CA ALA A 183 13.60 5.24 -11.17
C ALA A 183 14.35 6.12 -10.17
N ARG A 184 15.68 6.20 -10.26
CA ARG A 184 16.48 7.11 -9.42
C ARG A 184 16.19 8.58 -9.70
N ASN A 185 16.13 8.96 -10.97
CA ASN A 185 15.89 10.35 -11.38
C ASN A 185 14.49 10.84 -10.96
N ASN A 186 13.54 9.95 -10.81
CA ASN A 186 12.16 10.26 -10.41
C ASN A 186 11.87 9.91 -8.93
N GLY A 187 12.87 9.47 -8.15
CA GLY A 187 12.70 9.14 -6.73
C GLY A 187 11.74 7.99 -6.46
N LEU A 188 11.69 7.01 -7.38
CA LEU A 188 10.77 5.86 -7.28
C LEU A 188 11.31 4.72 -6.43
N LEU A 189 12.56 4.77 -6.00
CA LEU A 189 13.22 3.73 -5.22
C LEU A 189 13.67 4.31 -3.89
N ASP A 190 13.30 3.66 -2.80
CA ASP A 190 13.58 4.07 -1.43
C ASP A 190 14.53 3.12 -0.68
N GLY A 191 14.86 1.97 -1.26
CA GLY A 191 15.67 0.95 -0.59
C GLY A 191 16.25 -0.10 -1.52
N SER A 192 16.82 -1.15 -0.94
CA SER A 192 17.45 -2.25 -1.66
C SER A 192 16.49 -3.38 -2.05
N SER A 193 15.42 -3.56 -1.29
CA SER A 193 14.42 -4.61 -1.51
C SER A 193 13.14 -4.03 -2.08
N VAL A 194 12.50 -4.77 -2.98
CA VAL A 194 11.16 -4.43 -3.52
C VAL A 194 10.13 -5.11 -2.63
N THR A 195 9.44 -4.31 -1.83
CA THR A 195 8.39 -4.74 -0.91
C THR A 195 7.04 -4.18 -1.37
N ALA A 196 5.95 -4.63 -0.75
CA ALA A 196 4.64 -4.05 -1.00
C ALA A 196 4.64 -2.53 -0.77
N SER A 197 5.20 -2.09 0.36
CA SER A 197 5.28 -0.66 0.71
C SER A 197 6.13 0.15 -0.28
N SER A 198 7.29 -0.37 -0.71
CA SER A 198 8.14 0.34 -1.67
C SER A 198 7.53 0.38 -3.07
N ALA A 199 6.78 -0.65 -3.46
CA ALA A 199 6.05 -0.68 -4.73
C ALA A 199 4.90 0.35 -4.74
N ASP A 200 4.11 0.41 -3.67
CA ASP A 200 3.01 1.37 -3.52
C ASP A 200 3.53 2.82 -3.49
N TYR A 201 4.67 3.05 -2.80
CA TYR A 201 5.36 4.35 -2.84
C TYR A 201 5.75 4.74 -4.27
N ALA A 202 6.36 3.82 -5.02
CA ALA A 202 6.76 4.06 -6.40
C ALA A 202 5.56 4.39 -7.30
N LEU A 203 4.45 3.66 -7.17
CA LEU A 203 3.23 3.89 -7.93
C LEU A 203 2.57 5.23 -7.59
N THR A 204 2.49 5.57 -6.31
CA THR A 204 1.99 6.89 -5.85
C THR A 204 2.82 8.05 -6.42
N LYS A 205 4.13 7.88 -6.51
CA LYS A 205 5.02 8.89 -7.10
C LYS A 205 4.89 8.99 -8.62
N LEU A 206 4.49 7.90 -9.26
CA LEU A 206 4.31 7.83 -10.71
C LEU A 206 2.99 8.50 -11.15
N GLY A 207 1.92 8.38 -10.35
CA GLY A 207 0.58 8.92 -10.61
C GLY A 207 0.56 10.41 -10.62
#